data_02077c01e95191679c779078048c24df
#
_entry.id   02077c01e95191679c779078048c24df
#
_cell.length_a   1.000
_cell.length_b   1.000
_cell.length_c   1.000
_cell.angle_alpha   90.00
_cell.angle_beta   90.00
_cell.angle_gamma   90.00
#
_symmetry.space_group_name_H-M   'P 1'
#
loop_
_entity.id
_entity.type
_entity.pdbx_description
1 polymer ?
#
loop_
_entity_poly.entity_id
_entity_poly.type
_entity_poly.pdbx_seq_one_letter_code
_entity_poly.pdbx_strand_id
1 'polypeptide(L)'
;MSNIKDNLLQLIGKTPLVRLSNIYKDEYGTEIIAKVEYFNPGGSVKDRAAYAMIEAAETSGKLKKDGTITVSYTHLTLPTTPYV
;
A
#
# COMPACT_ATOMS: atom_id res chain seq x y z
N MET A 1 -24.64 -7.11 -0.01
CA MET A 1 -23.24 -7.20 0.36
C MET A 1 -22.73 -5.88 0.91
N SER A 2 -21.99 -5.95 1.96
CA SER A 2 -21.50 -4.75 2.63
C SER A 2 -20.13 -4.34 2.13
N ASN A 3 -19.92 -3.02 1.99
CA ASN A 3 -18.59 -2.47 1.73
C ASN A 3 -17.87 -2.08 3.00
N ILE A 4 -18.48 -2.37 4.13
CA ILE A 4 -17.87 -2.07 5.42
C ILE A 4 -16.81 -3.12 5.71
N LYS A 5 -15.61 -2.64 6.05
CA LYS A 5 -14.49 -3.52 6.37
C LYS A 5 -14.30 -3.58 7.88
N ASP A 6 -13.92 -4.74 8.37
CA ASP A 6 -13.77 -4.93 9.82
C ASP A 6 -12.48 -4.32 10.35
N ASN A 7 -11.46 -4.21 9.51
CA ASN A 7 -10.20 -3.60 9.91
C ASN A 7 -9.44 -3.10 8.68
N LEU A 8 -8.37 -2.35 8.93
CA LEU A 8 -7.60 -1.73 7.86
C LEU A 8 -6.84 -2.75 7.02
N LEU A 9 -6.53 -3.93 7.56
CA LEU A 9 -5.80 -4.93 6.80
C LEU A 9 -6.57 -5.38 5.57
N GLN A 10 -7.88 -5.33 5.63
CA GLN A 10 -8.72 -5.72 4.51
C GLN A 10 -8.64 -4.75 3.33
N LEU A 11 -8.07 -3.58 3.56
CA LEU A 11 -7.90 -2.57 2.50
C LEU A 11 -6.53 -2.65 1.82
N ILE A 12 -5.58 -3.35 2.42
CA ILE A 12 -4.26 -3.46 1.82
C ILE A 12 -4.36 -4.16 0.47
N GLY A 13 -3.77 -3.55 -0.56
CA GLY A 13 -3.77 -4.10 -1.89
C GLY A 13 -5.01 -3.82 -2.71
N LYS A 14 -6.01 -3.17 -2.14
CA LYS A 14 -7.24 -2.81 -2.84
C LYS A 14 -7.07 -1.44 -3.48
N THR A 15 -6.02 -1.26 -4.24
CA THR A 15 -5.65 0.03 -4.80
C THR A 15 -6.26 0.21 -6.17
N PRO A 16 -6.68 1.43 -6.51
CA PRO A 16 -7.38 1.67 -7.77
C PRO A 16 -6.43 1.79 -8.96
N LEU A 17 -6.99 1.54 -10.12
CA LEU A 17 -6.32 1.84 -11.40
C LEU A 17 -6.92 3.15 -11.91
N VAL A 18 -6.06 4.06 -12.34
CA VAL A 18 -6.49 5.36 -12.81
C VAL A 18 -5.94 5.60 -14.21
N ARG A 19 -6.83 5.97 -15.13
CA ARG A 19 -6.42 6.28 -16.50
C ARG A 19 -5.93 7.72 -16.53
N LEU A 20 -4.74 7.91 -17.10
CA LEU A 20 -4.11 9.22 -17.15
C LEU A 20 -4.37 9.94 -18.47
N SER A 21 -5.61 9.86 -18.96
CA SER A 21 -5.96 10.40 -20.27
C SER A 21 -5.85 11.93 -20.35
N ASN A 22 -5.95 12.62 -19.22
CA ASN A 22 -5.82 14.08 -19.22
C ASN A 22 -4.36 14.53 -19.17
N ILE A 23 -3.44 13.62 -18.94
CA ILE A 23 -2.02 13.94 -18.83
C ILE A 23 -1.28 13.54 -20.08
N TYR A 24 -1.65 12.41 -20.67
CA TYR A 24 -0.97 11.87 -21.84
C TYR A 24 -1.99 11.45 -22.90
N LYS A 25 -1.78 11.92 -24.10
CA LYS A 25 -2.56 11.50 -25.27
C LYS A 25 -1.64 11.45 -26.48
N ASP A 26 -1.89 10.48 -27.36
CA ASP A 26 -1.22 10.46 -28.63
C ASP A 26 -2.21 10.04 -29.70
N GLU A 27 -1.75 10.03 -30.95
CA GLU A 27 -2.61 9.74 -32.08
C GLU A 27 -2.81 8.25 -32.31
N TYR A 28 -2.16 7.42 -31.53
CA TYR A 28 -2.19 5.96 -31.70
C TYR A 28 -3.11 5.25 -30.74
N GLY A 29 -3.77 5.99 -29.86
CA GLY A 29 -4.67 5.39 -28.89
C GLY A 29 -3.98 4.75 -27.71
N THR A 30 -2.72 5.09 -27.47
CA THR A 30 -1.99 4.57 -26.33
C THR A 30 -2.62 5.06 -25.03
N GLU A 31 -2.74 4.15 -24.07
CA GLU A 31 -3.24 4.50 -22.74
C GLU A 31 -2.18 4.29 -21.70
N ILE A 32 -2.14 5.19 -20.72
CA ILE A 32 -1.30 5.02 -19.55
C ILE A 32 -2.22 4.89 -18.36
N ILE A 33 -2.07 3.79 -17.64
CA ILE A 33 -2.90 3.48 -16.48
C ILE A 33 -1.99 3.34 -15.28
N ALA A 34 -2.29 4.10 -14.23
CA ALA A 34 -1.50 4.07 -13.02
C ALA A 34 -2.22 3.26 -11.94
N LYS A 35 -1.47 2.43 -11.24
CA LYS A 35 -1.96 1.75 -10.06
C LYS A 35 -1.57 2.57 -8.85
N VAL A 36 -2.55 3.11 -8.14
CA VAL A 36 -2.30 4.14 -7.14
C VAL A 36 -2.05 3.51 -5.78
N GLU A 37 -0.81 3.15 -5.52
CA GLU A 37 -0.45 2.42 -4.30
C GLU A 37 -0.48 3.27 -3.04
N TYR A 38 -0.45 4.59 -3.15
CA TYR A 38 -0.54 5.40 -1.94
C TYR A 38 -1.95 5.39 -1.33
N PHE A 39 -2.91 4.72 -1.98
CA PHE A 39 -4.22 4.51 -1.40
C PHE A 39 -4.25 3.35 -0.41
N ASN A 40 -3.15 2.61 -0.24
CA ASN A 40 -3.06 1.65 0.84
C ASN A 40 -3.21 2.38 2.18
N PRO A 41 -3.74 1.71 3.21
CA PRO A 41 -3.97 2.37 4.52
C PRO A 41 -2.74 3.06 5.09
N GLY A 42 -1.56 2.49 4.91
CA GLY A 42 -0.32 3.10 5.38
C GLY A 42 0.31 4.05 4.38
N GLY A 43 -0.30 4.21 3.21
CA GLY A 43 0.08 5.22 2.26
C GLY A 43 1.08 4.80 1.20
N SER A 44 1.45 3.52 1.10
CA SER A 44 2.42 3.13 0.08
C SER A 44 2.35 1.64 -0.23
N VAL A 45 3.10 1.23 -1.25
CA VAL A 45 3.21 -0.19 -1.61
C VAL A 45 3.86 -1.00 -0.49
N LYS A 46 4.54 -0.35 0.44
CA LYS A 46 5.19 -1.03 1.55
C LYS A 46 4.18 -1.68 2.48
N ASP A 47 2.92 -1.25 2.47
CA ASP A 47 1.86 -1.92 3.23
C ASP A 47 1.80 -3.39 2.88
N ARG A 48 1.93 -3.73 1.60
CA ARG A 48 1.86 -5.11 1.14
C ARG A 48 2.98 -5.95 1.74
N ALA A 49 4.22 -5.45 1.66
CA ALA A 49 5.37 -6.17 2.19
C ALA A 49 5.29 -6.30 3.69
N ALA A 50 4.91 -5.22 4.38
CA ALA A 50 4.82 -5.23 5.83
C ALA A 50 3.79 -6.24 6.32
N TYR A 51 2.61 -6.27 5.70
CA TYR A 51 1.57 -7.21 6.06
C TYR A 51 2.05 -8.64 5.87
N ALA A 52 2.66 -8.92 4.72
CA ALA A 52 3.12 -10.27 4.42
C ALA A 52 4.19 -10.74 5.40
N MET A 53 5.11 -9.84 5.75
CA MET A 53 6.19 -10.20 6.68
C MET A 53 5.67 -10.45 8.09
N ILE A 54 4.75 -9.62 8.55
CA ILE A 54 4.19 -9.80 9.89
C ILE A 54 3.36 -11.07 9.95
N GLU A 55 2.54 -11.31 8.93
CA GLU A 55 1.73 -12.51 8.88
C GLU A 55 2.60 -13.77 8.87
N ALA A 56 3.66 -13.75 8.08
CA ALA A 56 4.56 -14.88 8.01
C ALA A 56 5.28 -15.11 9.34
N ALA A 57 5.66 -14.03 10.01
CA ALA A 57 6.34 -14.14 11.30
C ALA A 57 5.41 -14.69 12.38
N GLU A 58 4.15 -14.30 12.35
CA GLU A 58 3.17 -14.83 13.30
C GLU A 58 2.89 -16.32 13.03
N THR A 59 2.71 -16.67 11.77
CA THR A 59 2.42 -18.05 11.38
C THR A 59 3.56 -18.99 11.74
N SER A 60 4.81 -18.54 11.58
CA SER A 60 5.98 -19.36 11.87
C SER A 60 6.34 -19.38 13.36
N GLY A 61 5.69 -18.57 14.17
CA GLY A 61 5.97 -18.51 15.59
C GLY A 61 7.15 -17.60 15.97
N LYS A 62 7.75 -16.93 15.00
CA LYS A 62 8.85 -16.00 15.30
C LYS A 62 8.37 -14.73 15.97
N LEU A 63 7.15 -14.31 15.66
CA LEU A 63 6.53 -13.14 16.28
C LEU A 63 5.42 -13.63 17.19
N LYS A 64 5.58 -13.44 18.49
CA LYS A 64 4.62 -13.89 19.48
C LYS A 64 3.75 -12.73 19.91
N LYS A 65 2.69 -13.05 20.66
CA LYS A 65 1.67 -12.09 21.03
C LYS A 65 2.21 -10.80 21.61
N ASP A 66 3.20 -10.88 22.49
CA ASP A 66 3.76 -9.69 23.12
C ASP A 66 5.12 -9.32 22.51
N GLY A 67 5.36 -9.76 21.30
CA GLY A 67 6.62 -9.49 20.63
C GLY A 67 6.77 -8.04 20.21
N THR A 68 8.01 -7.67 19.88
CA THR A 68 8.34 -6.32 19.46
C THR A 68 8.80 -6.32 18.03
N ILE A 69 8.30 -5.36 17.25
CA ILE A 69 8.73 -5.16 15.87
C ILE A 69 9.52 -3.86 15.82
N THR A 70 10.73 -3.94 15.25
CA THR A 70 11.59 -2.77 15.14
C THR A 70 11.76 -2.41 13.68
N VAL A 71 11.62 -1.12 13.38
CA VAL A 71 11.85 -0.63 12.02
C VAL A 71 13.11 0.21 11.98
N SER A 72 13.85 0.08 10.88
CA SER A 72 15.12 0.76 10.74
C SER A 72 15.02 2.16 10.17
N TYR A 73 13.81 2.60 9.84
CA TYR A 73 13.58 3.94 9.34
C TYR A 73 12.24 4.41 9.88
N THR A 74 12.08 5.72 9.96
CA THR A 74 10.87 6.27 10.54
C THR A 74 9.81 6.60 9.50
N HIS A 75 10.21 6.79 8.24
CA HIS A 75 9.29 7.26 7.23
C HIS A 75 9.81 6.93 5.84
N LEU A 76 8.91 6.63 4.98
CA LEU A 76 9.27 6.24 3.63
C LEU A 76 9.09 7.33 2.60
N THR A 77 8.32 8.25 2.93
CA THR A 77 8.04 9.30 1.95
C THR A 77 8.83 10.53 2.22
N LEU A 78 8.76 10.86 2.36
CA LEU A 78 8.79 11.77 2.59
C LEU A 78 8.78 12.58 2.38
N PRO A 79 8.87 12.90 2.37
CA PRO A 79 8.63 13.54 2.17
C PRO A 79 8.44 14.31 1.99
N THR A 80 8.42 14.33 2.02
CA THR A 80 8.12 14.88 1.94
C THR A 80 7.71 15.58 1.71
N THR A 81 7.75 15.62 1.59
CA THR A 81 7.31 16.09 1.53
C THR A 81 6.81 16.49 1.41
N PRO A 82 6.87 16.79 1.35
CA PRO A 82 6.29 16.85 1.26
C PRO A 82 5.67 16.82 1.05
N TYR A 83 5.69 16.67 1.07
CA TYR A 83 5.07 16.36 1.02
C TYR A 83 4.44 16.37 0.63
N VAL A 84 4.66 16.21 0.35
CA VAL A 84 4.11 16.13 0.09
C VAL A 84 3.72 16.28 0.01
#